data_2431d82b29c84d8d6c60e1ca7f1f298e
#
_entry.id   2431d82b29c84d8d6c60e1ca7f1f298e
#
_cell.length_a   1.000
_cell.length_b   1.000
_cell.length_c   1.000
_cell.angle_alpha   90.00
_cell.angle_beta   90.00
_cell.angle_gamma   90.00
#
_symmetry.space_group_name_H-M   'P 1'
#
loop_
_entity.id
_entity.type
_entity.pdbx_description
1 polymer ?
#
loop_
_entity_poly.entity_id
_entity_poly.type
_entity_poly.pdbx_seq_one_letter_code
_entity_poly.pdbx_strand_id
1 'polypeptide(L)'
;PTCEYHKIAEHCIALIKKNLKLEITVVTDFATYKKFKPMGMINYKLIEPELGNKRLGEQWNNLERRSAYDLSPYDTTILIDCDYFCYTDNLLEYTNLQEDFLVHDKIHDLTQTGVYNFRDDSIIPMIWATVIIFKKTQRVKNIFNMVSYIKDHYQYFCEMYRIKFTNFRNDYAFSIALNQINGMTQQKFLPGKIATLPGLAKVKKFNKHGLVFEYDNKYAEVENQDVHVINKEIFNV
;
A
#
# COMPACT_ATOMS: atom_id res chain seq x y z
N PRO A 1 -1.40 18.93 10.82
CA PRO A 1 -1.57 17.98 11.94
C PRO A 1 -0.91 16.68 11.51
N THR A 2 0.07 16.23 12.29
CA THR A 2 0.74 14.96 12.07
C THR A 2 -0.26 13.84 12.26
N CYS A 3 -0.50 13.05 11.21
CA CYS A 3 -1.39 11.90 11.27
C CYS A 3 -0.89 10.88 12.29
N GLU A 4 -1.76 10.39 13.17
CA GLU A 4 -1.43 9.37 14.16
C GLU A 4 -1.48 7.96 13.52
N TYR A 5 -0.49 7.65 12.69
CA TYR A 5 -0.42 6.39 11.94
C TYR A 5 -0.52 5.14 12.81
N HIS A 6 -0.11 5.17 14.07
CA HIS A 6 -0.27 4.04 14.97
C HIS A 6 -1.76 3.69 15.19
N LYS A 7 -2.67 4.68 15.31
CA LYS A 7 -4.11 4.41 15.45
C LYS A 7 -4.71 3.77 14.20
N ILE A 8 -4.26 4.24 13.01
CA ILE A 8 -4.67 3.64 11.73
C ILE A 8 -4.21 2.19 11.65
N ALA A 9 -2.94 1.95 11.97
CA ALA A 9 -2.37 0.61 11.98
C ALA A 9 -3.06 -0.31 13.00
N GLU A 10 -3.41 0.17 14.20
CA GLU A 10 -4.17 -0.59 15.19
C GLU A 10 -5.54 -1.05 14.63
N HIS A 11 -6.25 -0.17 13.93
CA HIS A 11 -7.51 -0.53 13.28
C HIS A 11 -7.29 -1.56 12.15
N CYS A 12 -6.32 -1.34 11.27
CA CYS A 12 -5.93 -2.26 10.20
C CYS A 12 -5.58 -3.65 10.78
N ILE A 13 -4.74 -3.72 11.81
CA ILE A 13 -4.35 -4.95 12.49
C ILE A 13 -5.57 -5.69 13.06
N ALA A 14 -6.51 -4.97 13.68
CA ALA A 14 -7.73 -5.57 14.22
C ALA A 14 -8.57 -6.23 13.12
N LEU A 15 -8.66 -5.60 11.95
CA LEU A 15 -9.37 -6.15 10.79
C LEU A 15 -8.64 -7.38 10.21
N ILE A 16 -7.33 -7.34 10.07
CA ILE A 16 -6.54 -8.49 9.60
C ILE A 16 -6.73 -9.69 10.54
N LYS A 17 -6.64 -9.48 11.86
CA LYS A 17 -6.87 -10.55 12.84
C LYS A 17 -8.26 -11.15 12.75
N LYS A 18 -9.27 -10.32 12.51
CA LYS A 18 -10.66 -10.77 12.39
C LYS A 18 -10.91 -11.54 11.10
N ASN A 19 -10.51 -10.97 9.96
CA ASN A 19 -10.95 -11.42 8.65
C ASN A 19 -9.93 -12.36 7.99
N LEU A 20 -8.64 -12.03 8.02
CA LEU A 20 -7.60 -12.87 7.40
C LEU A 20 -7.05 -13.93 8.34
N LYS A 21 -7.00 -13.69 9.65
CA LYS A 21 -6.50 -14.64 10.69
C LYS A 21 -5.06 -15.11 10.42
N LEU A 22 -4.25 -14.25 9.82
CA LEU A 22 -2.85 -14.50 9.50
C LEU A 22 -1.92 -13.97 10.58
N GLU A 23 -0.68 -14.48 10.62
CA GLU A 23 0.39 -13.88 11.40
C GLU A 23 0.72 -12.49 10.86
N ILE A 24 1.00 -11.55 11.77
CA ILE A 24 1.22 -10.14 11.43
C ILE A 24 2.62 -9.73 11.85
N THR A 25 3.35 -9.13 10.92
CA THR A 25 4.58 -8.39 11.19
C THR A 25 4.35 -6.92 10.85
N VAL A 26 4.51 -6.06 11.84
CA VAL A 26 4.45 -4.60 11.69
C VAL A 26 5.86 -4.06 11.53
N VAL A 27 6.13 -3.37 10.44
CA VAL A 27 7.38 -2.65 10.20
C VAL A 27 7.17 -1.19 10.57
N THR A 28 7.91 -0.67 11.53
CA THR A 28 7.70 0.68 12.08
C THR A 28 8.99 1.24 12.68
N ASP A 29 9.06 2.55 12.86
CA ASP A 29 10.10 3.20 13.65
C ASP A 29 9.85 3.05 15.16
N PHE A 30 10.91 3.28 15.96
CA PHE A 30 10.85 3.13 17.41
C PHE A 30 9.89 4.13 18.09
N ALA A 31 9.79 5.36 17.58
CA ALA A 31 8.93 6.38 18.17
C ALA A 31 7.45 6.02 17.98
N THR A 32 7.10 5.53 16.80
CA THR A 32 5.75 5.04 16.48
C THR A 32 5.44 3.75 17.25
N TYR A 33 6.40 2.81 17.32
CA TYR A 33 6.25 1.57 18.10
C TYR A 33 5.79 1.82 19.54
N LYS A 34 6.40 2.79 20.22
CA LYS A 34 6.06 3.12 21.64
C LYS A 34 4.62 3.58 21.84
N LYS A 35 3.92 3.99 20.78
CA LYS A 35 2.53 4.48 20.82
C LYS A 35 1.50 3.36 20.67
N PHE A 36 1.91 2.18 20.16
CA PHE A 36 0.97 1.08 19.99
C PHE A 36 0.43 0.56 21.32
N LYS A 37 -0.86 0.32 21.36
CA LYS A 37 -1.49 -0.41 22.46
C LYS A 37 -1.11 -1.90 22.36
N PRO A 38 -1.09 -2.64 23.48
CA PRO A 38 -0.93 -4.09 23.45
C PRO A 38 -2.03 -4.74 22.60
N MET A 39 -1.64 -5.40 21.51
CA MET A 39 -2.59 -6.02 20.57
C MET A 39 -2.48 -7.54 20.46
N GLY A 40 -1.87 -8.20 21.46
CA GLY A 40 -1.61 -9.64 21.44
C GLY A 40 -0.48 -10.02 20.49
N MET A 41 -0.48 -11.26 19.97
CA MET A 41 0.60 -11.79 19.13
C MET A 41 0.77 -10.98 17.84
N ILE A 42 1.77 -10.10 17.82
CA ILE A 42 2.23 -9.32 16.68
C ILE A 42 3.74 -9.29 16.71
N ASN A 43 4.35 -9.56 15.57
CA ASN A 43 5.77 -9.39 15.37
C ASN A 43 6.07 -7.94 14.98
N TYR A 44 7.07 -7.31 15.60
CA TYR A 44 7.52 -5.97 15.23
C TYR A 44 8.93 -6.03 14.66
N LYS A 45 9.12 -5.34 13.54
CA LYS A 45 10.44 -5.05 12.95
C LYS A 45 10.68 -3.56 13.04
N LEU A 46 11.63 -3.17 13.87
CA LEU A 46 12.01 -1.78 14.02
C LEU A 46 13.00 -1.39 12.93
N ILE A 47 12.76 -0.25 12.32
CA ILE A 47 13.60 0.33 11.28
C ILE A 47 13.93 1.78 11.63
N GLU A 48 15.07 2.26 11.12
CA GLU A 48 15.36 3.68 11.10
C GLU A 48 14.74 4.28 9.84
N PRO A 49 13.81 5.27 9.98
CA PRO A 49 13.15 5.85 8.82
C PRO A 49 14.13 6.64 7.96
N GLU A 50 14.15 6.36 6.68
CA GLU A 50 14.93 7.15 5.73
C GLU A 50 14.23 8.48 5.47
N LEU A 51 14.91 9.58 5.81
CA LEU A 51 14.39 10.93 5.65
C LEU A 51 14.68 11.45 4.23
N GLY A 52 13.94 12.52 3.83
CA GLY A 52 14.21 13.21 2.57
C GLY A 52 13.09 13.10 1.54
N ASN A 53 12.17 12.15 1.67
CA ASN A 53 11.00 12.10 0.79
C ASN A 53 9.90 13.04 1.29
N LYS A 54 9.89 14.28 0.80
CA LYS A 54 8.92 15.32 1.22
C LYS A 54 7.96 15.67 0.09
N ARG A 55 6.69 15.86 0.42
CA ARG A 55 5.66 16.35 -0.49
C ARG A 55 4.80 17.39 0.21
N LEU A 56 4.64 18.56 -0.41
CA LEU A 56 3.86 19.68 0.14
C LEU A 56 4.29 20.05 1.58
N GLY A 57 5.60 19.94 1.88
CA GLY A 57 6.15 20.23 3.21
C GLY A 57 6.07 19.07 4.22
N GLU A 58 5.32 18.00 3.91
CA GLU A 58 5.17 16.85 4.78
C GLU A 58 6.18 15.74 4.46
N GLN A 59 6.71 15.08 5.49
CA GLN A 59 7.58 13.92 5.35
C GLN A 59 6.75 12.68 4.99
N TRP A 60 7.15 11.98 3.93
CA TRP A 60 6.55 10.71 3.53
C TRP A 60 7.46 9.55 3.93
N ASN A 61 7.02 8.75 4.89
CA ASN A 61 7.74 7.59 5.41
C ASN A 61 7.32 6.34 4.63
N ASN A 62 7.73 6.25 3.37
CA ASN A 62 7.37 5.16 2.46
C ASN A 62 8.58 4.55 1.73
N LEU A 63 9.79 5.01 2.02
CA LEU A 63 11.00 4.56 1.33
C LEU A 63 11.35 3.11 1.70
N GLU A 64 11.06 2.69 2.91
CA GLU A 64 11.41 1.38 3.46
C GLU A 64 10.57 0.22 2.91
N ARG A 65 9.49 0.51 2.16
CA ARG A 65 8.70 -0.54 1.49
C ARG A 65 9.54 -1.44 0.58
N ARG A 66 10.61 -0.90 -0.02
CA ARG A 66 11.60 -1.63 -0.81
C ARG A 66 12.32 -2.73 -0.04
N SER A 67 12.39 -2.64 1.29
CA SER A 67 13.01 -3.63 2.17
C SER A 67 12.05 -4.74 2.62
N ALA A 68 10.78 -4.71 2.18
CA ALA A 68 9.77 -5.64 2.68
C ALA A 68 10.10 -7.11 2.36
N TYR A 69 10.81 -7.39 1.27
CA TYR A 69 11.26 -8.74 0.96
C TYR A 69 12.20 -9.29 2.05
N ASP A 70 13.18 -8.51 2.47
CA ASP A 70 14.17 -8.95 3.47
C ASP A 70 13.58 -8.91 4.89
N LEU A 71 12.69 -7.96 5.19
CA LEU A 71 12.06 -7.81 6.49
C LEU A 71 10.96 -8.84 6.76
N SER A 72 10.31 -9.36 5.72
CA SER A 72 9.26 -10.36 5.90
C SER A 72 9.85 -11.69 6.39
N PRO A 73 9.31 -12.30 7.47
CA PRO A 73 9.71 -13.63 7.93
C PRO A 73 8.97 -14.77 7.21
N TYR A 74 8.06 -14.48 6.27
CA TYR A 74 7.13 -15.44 5.69
C TYR A 74 7.55 -15.88 4.29
N ASP A 75 7.26 -17.14 3.91
CA ASP A 75 7.47 -17.65 2.54
C ASP A 75 6.52 -16.96 1.55
N THR A 76 5.27 -16.72 1.96
CA THR A 76 4.28 -15.93 1.23
C THR A 76 3.86 -14.76 2.09
N THR A 77 3.89 -13.55 1.53
CA THR A 77 3.61 -12.30 2.23
C THR A 77 2.51 -11.51 1.54
N ILE A 78 1.53 -11.07 2.31
CA ILE A 78 0.61 -10.00 1.90
C ILE A 78 1.16 -8.70 2.51
N LEU A 79 1.77 -7.86 1.70
CA LEU A 79 2.25 -6.54 2.07
C LEU A 79 1.17 -5.51 1.79
N ILE A 80 0.73 -4.79 2.81
CA ILE A 80 -0.32 -3.77 2.68
C ILE A 80 0.09 -2.46 3.34
N ASP A 81 -0.49 -1.35 2.87
CA ASP A 81 -0.45 -0.08 3.58
C ASP A 81 -1.32 -0.13 4.83
N CYS A 82 -0.92 0.52 5.91
CA CYS A 82 -1.68 0.52 7.17
C CYS A 82 -3.06 1.21 7.06
N ASP A 83 -3.29 1.93 5.98
CA ASP A 83 -4.56 2.58 5.63
C ASP A 83 -5.39 1.79 4.60
N TYR A 84 -5.01 0.54 4.34
CA TYR A 84 -5.83 -0.43 3.60
C TYR A 84 -6.57 -1.33 4.59
N PHE A 85 -7.88 -1.24 4.62
CA PHE A 85 -8.75 -1.92 5.58
C PHE A 85 -9.33 -3.19 4.97
N CYS A 86 -8.89 -4.34 5.48
CA CYS A 86 -9.36 -5.66 5.05
C CYS A 86 -10.67 -6.02 5.76
N TYR A 87 -11.81 -5.60 5.21
CA TYR A 87 -13.13 -5.97 5.73
C TYR A 87 -13.58 -7.36 5.29
N THR A 88 -12.88 -7.97 4.34
CA THR A 88 -13.14 -9.31 3.80
C THR A 88 -11.94 -10.22 3.96
N ASP A 89 -12.08 -11.48 3.58
CA ASP A 89 -11.01 -12.47 3.49
C ASP A 89 -10.51 -12.71 2.04
N ASN A 90 -10.96 -11.91 1.09
CA ASN A 90 -10.68 -12.09 -0.35
C ASN A 90 -9.18 -12.21 -0.67
N LEU A 91 -8.30 -11.53 0.08
CA LEU A 91 -6.85 -11.61 -0.17
C LEU A 91 -6.28 -13.00 0.07
N LEU A 92 -6.95 -13.87 0.85
CA LEU A 92 -6.49 -15.25 1.10
C LEU A 92 -6.51 -16.11 -0.16
N GLU A 93 -7.46 -15.89 -1.05
CA GLU A 93 -7.57 -16.66 -2.30
C GLU A 93 -6.31 -16.55 -3.15
N TYR A 94 -5.64 -15.39 -3.09
CA TYR A 94 -4.45 -15.10 -3.92
C TYR A 94 -3.14 -15.59 -3.33
N THR A 95 -3.11 -16.01 -2.07
CA THR A 95 -1.89 -16.54 -1.43
C THR A 95 -1.49 -17.92 -1.95
N ASN A 96 -2.43 -18.67 -2.50
CA ASN A 96 -2.25 -20.03 -3.01
C ASN A 96 -2.01 -20.09 -4.52
N LEU A 97 -2.03 -18.95 -5.23
CA LEU A 97 -1.79 -18.91 -6.66
C LEU A 97 -0.35 -19.30 -6.99
N GLN A 98 -0.10 -19.74 -8.22
CA GLN A 98 1.25 -20.11 -8.68
C GLN A 98 2.18 -18.91 -8.82
N GLU A 99 1.63 -17.75 -9.08
CA GLU A 99 2.37 -16.52 -9.26
C GLU A 99 3.19 -16.19 -8.00
N ASP A 100 4.39 -15.72 -8.21
CA ASP A 100 5.29 -15.33 -7.12
C ASP A 100 5.21 -13.83 -6.77
N PHE A 101 4.56 -13.02 -7.61
CA PHE A 101 4.34 -11.59 -7.38
C PHE A 101 3.03 -11.13 -8.00
N LEU A 102 2.14 -10.61 -7.18
CA LEU A 102 0.83 -10.10 -7.59
C LEU A 102 0.61 -8.71 -7.01
N VAL A 103 0.00 -7.83 -7.81
CA VAL A 103 -0.28 -6.45 -7.46
C VAL A 103 -1.48 -5.97 -8.29
N HIS A 104 -2.18 -4.93 -7.86
CA HIS A 104 -3.27 -4.37 -8.64
C HIS A 104 -2.77 -3.37 -9.70
N ASP A 105 -3.39 -3.40 -10.88
CA ASP A 105 -3.21 -2.42 -11.96
C ASP A 105 -4.34 -1.38 -12.01
N LYS A 106 -5.43 -1.58 -11.26
CA LYS A 106 -6.64 -0.75 -11.29
C LYS A 106 -7.12 -0.39 -9.90
N ILE A 107 -7.69 0.82 -9.80
CA ILE A 107 -8.46 1.26 -8.65
C ILE A 107 -9.90 1.54 -9.04
N HIS A 108 -10.76 1.55 -8.03
CA HIS A 108 -12.12 2.04 -8.10
C HIS A 108 -12.26 3.21 -7.12
N ASP A 109 -12.34 4.42 -7.66
CA ASP A 109 -12.59 5.63 -6.87
C ASP A 109 -14.07 5.63 -6.43
N LEU A 110 -14.30 5.46 -5.14
CA LEU A 110 -15.65 5.38 -4.56
C LEU A 110 -16.43 6.70 -4.65
N THR A 111 -15.75 7.82 -4.89
CA THR A 111 -16.37 9.13 -5.11
C THR A 111 -16.58 9.44 -6.59
N GLN A 112 -16.10 8.61 -7.50
CA GLN A 112 -16.22 8.75 -8.95
C GLN A 112 -15.62 10.06 -9.52
N THR A 113 -14.69 10.69 -8.79
CA THR A 113 -14.05 11.94 -9.24
C THR A 113 -13.01 11.73 -10.33
N GLY A 114 -12.54 10.50 -10.51
CA GLY A 114 -11.46 10.16 -11.44
C GLY A 114 -10.08 10.72 -11.07
N VAL A 115 -9.91 11.21 -9.83
CA VAL A 115 -8.67 11.84 -9.33
C VAL A 115 -7.47 10.89 -9.39
N TYR A 116 -7.71 9.58 -9.33
CA TYR A 116 -6.67 8.55 -9.30
C TYR A 116 -6.51 7.77 -10.60
N ASN A 117 -7.04 8.27 -11.70
CA ASN A 117 -6.65 7.72 -12.99
C ASN A 117 -5.19 8.11 -13.25
N PHE A 118 -4.31 7.14 -13.42
CA PHE A 118 -2.98 7.39 -13.98
C PHE A 118 -3.17 7.83 -15.44
N ARG A 119 -3.31 9.13 -15.61
CA ARG A 119 -3.32 9.80 -16.91
C ARG A 119 -1.96 10.40 -17.11
N ASP A 120 -1.00 9.58 -17.40
CA ASP A 120 0.31 10.06 -17.77
C ASP A 120 0.70 9.45 -19.11
N ASP A 121 1.62 10.12 -19.75
CA ASP A 121 2.20 9.68 -21.01
C ASP A 121 3.23 8.56 -20.80
N SER A 122 3.15 7.85 -19.68
CA SER A 122 4.07 6.77 -19.38
C SER A 122 3.96 5.66 -20.42
N ILE A 123 5.11 5.10 -20.78
CA ILE A 123 5.21 4.06 -21.81
C ILE A 123 5.05 2.65 -21.24
N ILE A 124 4.78 2.53 -19.96
CA ILE A 124 4.60 1.25 -19.24
C ILE A 124 3.29 1.22 -18.47
N PRO A 125 2.72 0.04 -18.25
CA PRO A 125 1.57 -0.12 -17.36
C PRO A 125 1.92 0.32 -15.94
N MET A 126 1.06 1.14 -15.36
CA MET A 126 1.21 1.58 -13.98
C MET A 126 0.48 0.62 -13.03
N ILE A 127 1.04 0.41 -11.85
CA ILE A 127 0.48 -0.44 -10.81
C ILE A 127 0.22 0.36 -9.53
N TRP A 128 -0.58 -0.21 -8.64
CA TRP A 128 -0.85 0.31 -7.31
C TRP A 128 -0.19 -0.55 -6.24
N ALA A 129 0.85 -0.02 -5.61
CA ALA A 129 1.64 -0.74 -4.61
C ALA A 129 0.98 -0.83 -3.22
N THR A 130 -0.28 -0.42 -3.08
CA THR A 130 -1.03 -0.48 -1.80
C THR A 130 -1.13 -1.90 -1.26
N VAL A 131 -1.38 -2.88 -2.15
CA VAL A 131 -1.41 -4.31 -1.83
C VAL A 131 -0.48 -5.04 -2.77
N ILE A 132 0.49 -5.77 -2.20
CA ILE A 132 1.41 -6.64 -2.93
C ILE A 132 1.40 -8.02 -2.27
N ILE A 133 1.16 -9.08 -3.04
CA ILE A 133 1.32 -10.45 -2.57
C ILE A 133 2.56 -11.02 -3.23
N PHE A 134 3.50 -11.52 -2.43
CA PHE A 134 4.74 -12.04 -2.97
C PHE A 134 5.24 -13.29 -2.24
N LYS A 135 6.00 -14.11 -2.97
CA LYS A 135 6.70 -15.30 -2.45
C LYS A 135 8.20 -15.06 -2.37
N LYS A 136 8.89 -15.80 -1.51
CA LYS A 136 10.36 -15.75 -1.36
C LYS A 136 11.06 -16.46 -2.52
N THR A 137 11.01 -15.87 -3.72
CA THR A 137 11.72 -16.36 -4.90
C THR A 137 12.86 -15.43 -5.31
N GLN A 138 13.82 -15.93 -6.07
CA GLN A 138 14.91 -15.09 -6.58
C GLN A 138 14.41 -13.99 -7.51
N ARG A 139 13.38 -14.26 -8.32
CA ARG A 139 12.76 -13.23 -9.18
C ARG A 139 12.19 -12.10 -8.34
N VAL A 140 11.45 -12.40 -7.27
CA VAL A 140 10.88 -11.38 -6.38
C VAL A 140 11.97 -10.60 -5.66
N LYS A 141 13.04 -11.26 -5.20
CA LYS A 141 14.21 -10.58 -4.65
C LYS A 141 14.79 -9.58 -5.65
N ASN A 142 14.90 -9.96 -6.91
CA ASN A 142 15.38 -9.06 -7.95
C ASN A 142 14.44 -7.87 -8.18
N ILE A 143 13.11 -8.05 -8.07
CA ILE A 143 12.15 -6.94 -8.15
C ILE A 143 12.42 -5.93 -7.03
N PHE A 144 12.52 -6.35 -5.78
CA PHE A 144 12.78 -5.45 -4.66
C PHE A 144 14.16 -4.77 -4.72
N ASN A 145 15.19 -5.48 -5.18
CA ASN A 145 16.52 -4.91 -5.44
C ASN A 145 16.44 -3.84 -6.54
N MET A 146 15.67 -4.11 -7.61
CA MET A 146 15.45 -3.13 -8.69
C MET A 146 14.70 -1.90 -8.18
N VAL A 147 13.70 -2.04 -7.32
CA VAL A 147 13.02 -0.90 -6.68
C VAL A 147 14.00 -0.05 -5.88
N SER A 148 14.94 -0.66 -5.16
CA SER A 148 16.00 0.05 -4.44
C SER A 148 16.91 0.82 -5.39
N TYR A 149 17.35 0.17 -6.48
CA TYR A 149 18.17 0.82 -7.50
C TYR A 149 17.43 1.99 -8.20
N ILE A 150 16.15 1.80 -8.52
CA ILE A 150 15.30 2.85 -9.09
C ILE A 150 15.18 4.04 -8.13
N LYS A 151 15.01 3.79 -6.83
CA LYS A 151 14.94 4.85 -5.82
C LYS A 151 16.21 5.73 -5.85
N ASP A 152 17.39 5.12 -5.94
CA ASP A 152 18.65 5.84 -5.95
C ASP A 152 18.90 6.63 -7.26
N HIS A 153 18.22 6.23 -8.35
CA HIS A 153 18.28 6.85 -9.67
C HIS A 153 16.91 7.35 -10.16
N TYR A 154 16.03 7.77 -9.23
CA TYR A 154 14.60 7.93 -9.50
C TYR A 154 14.30 8.93 -10.62
N GLN A 155 14.97 10.08 -10.67
CA GLN A 155 14.76 11.06 -11.72
C GLN A 155 15.05 10.49 -13.11
N TYR A 156 16.19 9.83 -13.27
CA TYR A 156 16.60 9.20 -14.54
C TYR A 156 15.54 8.21 -15.05
N PHE A 157 15.00 7.37 -14.15
CA PHE A 157 13.96 6.41 -14.54
C PHE A 157 12.63 7.09 -14.87
N CYS A 158 12.25 8.16 -14.16
CA CYS A 158 11.05 8.92 -14.49
C CYS A 158 11.16 9.53 -15.89
N GLU A 159 12.29 10.10 -16.24
CA GLU A 159 12.55 10.66 -17.58
C GLU A 159 12.50 9.56 -18.66
N MET A 160 13.20 8.44 -18.44
CA MET A 160 13.25 7.31 -19.37
C MET A 160 11.85 6.75 -19.68
N TYR A 161 10.97 6.62 -18.66
CA TYR A 161 9.65 6.05 -18.82
C TYR A 161 8.53 7.08 -19.04
N ARG A 162 8.89 8.36 -19.23
CA ARG A 162 7.94 9.48 -19.39
C ARG A 162 6.96 9.61 -18.24
N ILE A 163 7.42 9.32 -17.03
CA ILE A 163 6.65 9.48 -15.80
C ILE A 163 6.90 10.89 -15.29
N LYS A 164 5.85 11.63 -14.97
CA LYS A 164 5.98 12.96 -14.38
C LYS A 164 6.79 12.88 -13.10
N PHE A 165 7.96 13.51 -13.09
CA PHE A 165 8.81 13.54 -11.91
C PHE A 165 8.11 14.25 -10.75
N THR A 166 8.12 13.56 -9.60
CA THR A 166 7.64 14.07 -8.31
C THR A 166 8.59 13.56 -7.23
N ASN A 167 8.22 13.68 -5.96
CA ASN A 167 8.88 12.92 -4.91
C ASN A 167 8.72 11.40 -5.17
N PHE A 168 9.59 10.59 -4.57
CA PHE A 168 9.57 9.13 -4.76
C PHE A 168 8.20 8.52 -4.45
N ARG A 169 7.73 7.67 -5.37
CA ARG A 169 6.49 6.90 -5.25
C ARG A 169 6.74 5.42 -5.49
N ASN A 170 6.27 4.60 -4.56
CA ASN A 170 6.36 3.15 -4.68
C ASN A 170 5.63 2.61 -5.92
N ASP A 171 4.44 3.16 -6.23
CA ASP A 171 3.67 2.78 -7.42
C ASP A 171 4.53 2.85 -8.69
N TYR A 172 5.23 3.97 -8.88
CA TYR A 172 6.11 4.18 -10.04
C TYR A 172 7.33 3.26 -10.01
N ALA A 173 7.99 3.17 -8.86
CA ALA A 173 9.20 2.35 -8.74
C ALA A 173 8.91 0.86 -8.96
N PHE A 174 7.82 0.33 -8.43
CA PHE A 174 7.42 -1.06 -8.69
C PHE A 174 6.94 -1.26 -10.13
N SER A 175 6.24 -0.29 -10.76
CA SER A 175 5.86 -0.36 -12.18
C SER A 175 7.10 -0.50 -13.07
N ILE A 176 8.11 0.33 -12.83
CA ILE A 176 9.37 0.31 -13.57
C ILE A 176 10.13 -1.01 -13.31
N ALA A 177 10.25 -1.42 -12.03
CA ALA A 177 10.95 -2.64 -11.67
C ALA A 177 10.32 -3.88 -12.32
N LEU A 178 9.00 -3.99 -12.34
CA LEU A 178 8.28 -5.07 -13.01
C LEU A 178 8.53 -5.07 -14.51
N ASN A 179 8.50 -3.91 -15.15
CA ASN A 179 8.79 -3.80 -16.57
C ASN A 179 10.23 -4.25 -16.89
N GLN A 180 11.21 -3.84 -16.07
CA GLN A 180 12.62 -4.22 -16.26
C GLN A 180 12.86 -5.71 -16.04
N ILE A 181 12.30 -6.30 -14.99
CA ILE A 181 12.53 -7.69 -14.60
C ILE A 181 11.74 -8.65 -15.48
N ASN A 182 10.51 -8.30 -15.88
CA ASN A 182 9.68 -9.16 -16.72
C ASN A 182 10.11 -9.15 -18.19
N GLY A 183 10.78 -8.11 -18.64
CA GLY A 183 11.14 -7.95 -20.04
C GLY A 183 9.91 -8.00 -20.95
N MET A 184 9.83 -9.02 -21.83
CA MET A 184 8.71 -9.22 -22.75
C MET A 184 7.55 -10.03 -22.13
N THR A 185 7.71 -10.55 -20.91
CA THR A 185 6.68 -11.34 -20.23
C THR A 185 5.63 -10.40 -19.59
N GLN A 186 4.37 -10.65 -19.88
CA GLN A 186 3.29 -9.86 -19.29
C GLN A 186 3.18 -10.12 -17.78
N GLN A 187 3.06 -9.05 -16.99
CA GLN A 187 2.76 -9.14 -15.56
C GLN A 187 1.32 -9.62 -15.37
N LYS A 188 1.13 -10.61 -14.50
CA LYS A 188 -0.19 -10.95 -13.99
C LYS A 188 -0.56 -10.07 -12.81
N PHE A 189 -1.80 -9.61 -12.79
CA PHE A 189 -2.31 -8.70 -11.77
C PHE A 189 -3.29 -9.42 -10.84
N LEU A 190 -3.48 -8.85 -9.65
CA LEU A 190 -4.59 -9.21 -8.77
C LEU A 190 -5.91 -8.88 -9.50
N PRO A 191 -6.90 -9.78 -9.46
CA PRO A 191 -8.18 -9.51 -10.09
C PRO A 191 -8.92 -8.38 -9.35
N GLY A 192 -9.85 -7.73 -10.06
CA GLY A 192 -10.65 -6.64 -9.53
C GLY A 192 -9.90 -5.31 -9.47
N LYS A 193 -10.37 -4.44 -8.60
CA LYS A 193 -9.86 -3.07 -8.42
C LYS A 193 -9.74 -2.78 -6.93
N ILE A 194 -8.72 -2.02 -6.53
CA ILE A 194 -8.66 -1.48 -5.17
C ILE A 194 -9.74 -0.41 -5.01
N ALA A 195 -10.75 -0.66 -4.18
CA ALA A 195 -11.68 0.39 -3.78
C ALA A 195 -10.91 1.45 -2.97
N THR A 196 -11.01 2.70 -3.38
CA THR A 196 -10.23 3.79 -2.79
C THR A 196 -11.13 4.96 -2.43
N LEU A 197 -11.00 5.45 -1.20
CA LEU A 197 -11.56 6.71 -0.76
C LEU A 197 -10.50 7.82 -0.91
N PRO A 198 -10.73 8.79 -1.81
CA PRO A 198 -9.80 9.87 -2.05
C PRO A 198 -9.66 10.82 -0.84
N GLY A 199 -8.62 11.65 -0.86
CA GLY A 199 -8.34 12.62 0.20
C GLY A 199 -9.46 13.64 0.45
N LEU A 200 -10.35 13.83 -0.53
CA LEU A 200 -11.52 14.71 -0.41
C LEU A 200 -12.69 14.07 0.35
N ALA A 201 -12.75 12.75 0.41
CA ALA A 201 -13.77 12.04 1.17
C ALA A 201 -13.39 11.99 2.66
N LYS A 202 -14.33 12.33 3.53
CA LYS A 202 -14.13 12.37 4.98
C LYS A 202 -14.78 11.16 5.63
N VAL A 203 -13.99 10.26 6.19
CA VAL A 203 -14.53 9.15 7.00
C VAL A 203 -15.15 9.75 8.27
N LYS A 204 -16.42 9.43 8.53
CA LYS A 204 -17.18 9.91 9.69
C LYS A 204 -17.30 8.87 10.79
N LYS A 205 -17.35 7.60 10.39
CA LYS A 205 -17.50 6.48 11.31
C LYS A 205 -16.90 5.24 10.66
N PHE A 206 -16.28 4.40 11.45
CA PHE A 206 -15.82 3.09 11.03
C PHE A 206 -16.05 2.06 12.14
N ASN A 207 -16.20 0.82 11.76
CA ASN A 207 -16.36 -0.31 12.66
C ASN A 207 -15.72 -1.58 12.06
N LYS A 208 -16.00 -2.73 12.64
CA LYS A 208 -15.44 -4.02 12.19
C LYS A 208 -16.08 -4.59 10.90
N HIS A 209 -17.06 -3.93 10.30
CA HIS A 209 -17.77 -4.39 9.09
C HIS A 209 -17.62 -3.42 7.92
N GLY A 210 -17.30 -2.15 8.20
CA GLY A 210 -17.20 -1.14 7.17
C GLY A 210 -17.00 0.26 7.72
N LEU A 211 -17.24 1.25 6.90
CA LEU A 211 -17.14 2.66 7.23
C LEU A 211 -18.21 3.50 6.54
N VAL A 212 -18.53 4.63 7.15
CA VAL A 212 -19.38 5.68 6.57
C VAL A 212 -18.49 6.88 6.24
N PHE A 213 -18.64 7.41 5.05
CA PHE A 213 -17.92 8.60 4.61
C PHE A 213 -18.85 9.68 4.07
N GLU A 214 -18.37 10.89 4.09
CA GLU A 214 -19.00 12.07 3.50
C GLU A 214 -18.17 12.56 2.32
N TYR A 215 -18.84 12.81 1.21
CA TYR A 215 -18.27 13.46 0.03
C TYR A 215 -19.34 14.33 -0.63
N ASP A 216 -19.01 15.57 -0.97
CA ASP A 216 -19.94 16.53 -1.61
C ASP A 216 -21.28 16.66 -0.85
N ASN A 217 -21.21 16.80 0.50
CA ASN A 217 -22.35 16.86 1.42
C ASN A 217 -23.31 15.66 1.37
N LYS A 218 -22.88 14.54 0.80
CA LYS A 218 -23.61 13.27 0.77
C LYS A 218 -22.89 12.23 1.61
N TYR A 219 -23.67 11.39 2.25
CA TYR A 219 -23.16 10.26 3.02
C TYR A 219 -23.30 8.98 2.20
N ALA A 220 -22.27 8.13 2.26
CA ALA A 220 -22.30 6.80 1.70
C ALA A 220 -21.62 5.82 2.66
N GLU A 221 -21.94 4.56 2.53
CA GLU A 221 -21.42 3.48 3.34
C GLU A 221 -20.67 2.45 2.49
N VAL A 222 -19.58 1.93 3.05
CA VAL A 222 -18.84 0.80 2.50
C VAL A 222 -18.95 -0.33 3.50
N GLU A 223 -19.59 -1.44 3.12
CA GLU A 223 -19.73 -2.62 3.95
C GLU A 223 -19.20 -3.86 3.26
N ASN A 224 -18.53 -4.73 4.02
CA ASN A 224 -18.01 -6.01 3.54
C ASN A 224 -17.19 -5.89 2.23
N GLN A 225 -16.43 -4.81 2.12
CA GLN A 225 -15.55 -4.54 1.00
C GLN A 225 -14.25 -3.93 1.52
N ASP A 226 -13.13 -4.46 1.07
CA ASP A 226 -11.81 -3.93 1.38
C ASP A 226 -11.65 -2.53 0.77
N VAL A 227 -11.04 -1.61 1.50
CA VAL A 227 -10.94 -0.21 1.09
C VAL A 227 -9.63 0.44 1.50
N HIS A 228 -9.04 1.19 0.58
CA HIS A 228 -7.88 2.06 0.82
C HIS A 228 -8.38 3.47 1.17
N VAL A 229 -8.02 3.98 2.35
CA VAL A 229 -8.50 5.26 2.89
C VAL A 229 -7.39 6.30 2.86
N ILE A 230 -7.47 7.27 1.96
CA ILE A 230 -6.43 8.30 1.82
C ILE A 230 -6.59 9.42 2.85
N ASN A 231 -7.83 9.83 3.15
CA ASN A 231 -8.08 10.84 4.18
C ASN A 231 -8.04 10.21 5.58
N LYS A 232 -7.14 10.71 6.41
CA LYS A 232 -6.84 10.17 7.73
C LYS A 232 -7.31 11.06 8.88
N GLU A 233 -8.10 12.11 8.59
CA GLU A 233 -8.54 13.09 9.60
C GLU A 233 -9.22 12.46 10.82
N ILE A 234 -10.03 11.41 10.60
CA ILE A 234 -10.74 10.72 11.69
C ILE A 234 -9.81 10.08 12.74
N PHE A 235 -8.56 9.82 12.38
CA PHE A 235 -7.58 9.21 13.29
C PHE A 235 -6.75 10.25 14.05
N ASN A 236 -6.95 11.55 13.81
CA ASN A 236 -6.23 12.65 14.45
C ASN A 236 -6.92 13.19 15.72
N VAL A 237 -7.94 12.48 16.22
CA VAL A 237 -8.74 12.88 17.40
C VAL A 237 -8.22 12.21 18.67
#